data_106fd251bcdcacda7e7fdb9bf4783e07
#
_entry.id   106fd251bcdcacda7e7fdb9bf4783e07
#
_cell.length_a   1.000
_cell.length_b   1.000
_cell.length_c   1.000
_cell.angle_alpha   90.00
_cell.angle_beta   90.00
_cell.angle_gamma   90.00
#
_symmetry.space_group_name_H-M   'P 1'
#
loop_
_entity.id
_entity.type
_entity.pdbx_description
1 polymer ?
#
loop_
_entity_poly.entity_id
_entity_poly.type
_entity_poly.pdbx_seq_one_letter_code
_entity_poly.pdbx_strand_id
1 'polypeptide(L)'
;MRSLKVETIFVAAAFVLMLQFAAPGVMAADLLAQSKQLALPARAYPELTQINDQVAALITRMEANTDKLKQFRKARIRATDKRYSGLTREFNQSRTRLSELERKLDKAPSLDVNRFPAPAGSDRGSSSSDIRDRAMAAENRKYAQAKASLKQSLKVLSDHYDQKLREIAKLR
;
A
#
# COMPACT_ATOMS: atom_id res chain seq x y z
N MET A 1 36.77 -14.67 2.77
CA MET A 1 35.39 -14.53 3.27
C MET A 1 34.87 -13.12 3.00
N ARG A 2 34.49 -12.82 1.76
CA ARG A 2 33.86 -11.54 1.34
C ARG A 2 33.05 -11.86 0.09
N SER A 3 31.76 -12.21 0.24
CA SER A 3 30.87 -12.28 -0.93
C SER A 3 29.39 -12.54 -0.56
N LEU A 4 28.81 -11.82 0.40
CA LEU A 4 27.41 -12.02 0.78
C LEU A 4 26.61 -10.72 0.96
N LYS A 5 27.10 -9.57 0.46
CA LYS A 5 26.40 -8.28 0.63
C LYS A 5 25.93 -7.61 -0.67
N VAL A 6 26.13 -8.20 -1.83
CA VAL A 6 25.78 -7.59 -3.12
C VAL A 6 24.43 -8.09 -3.67
N GLU A 7 24.00 -9.29 -3.29
CA GLU A 7 22.79 -9.90 -3.87
C GLU A 7 21.48 -9.28 -3.38
N THR A 8 21.45 -8.72 -2.17
CA THR A 8 20.20 -8.16 -1.60
C THR A 8 19.80 -6.82 -2.22
N ILE A 9 20.73 -6.10 -2.83
CA ILE A 9 20.46 -4.79 -3.46
C ILE A 9 19.92 -4.98 -4.89
N PHE A 10 20.29 -6.05 -5.59
CA PHE A 10 19.84 -6.32 -6.96
C PHE A 10 18.39 -6.79 -7.04
N VAL A 11 17.88 -7.48 -6.02
CA VAL A 11 16.49 -7.95 -6.00
C VAL A 11 15.49 -6.79 -5.89
N ALA A 12 15.83 -5.74 -5.13
CA ALA A 12 14.95 -4.57 -4.99
C ALA A 12 14.91 -3.72 -6.27
N ALA A 13 16.01 -3.62 -7.02
CA ALA A 13 16.08 -2.85 -8.25
C ALA A 13 15.41 -3.56 -9.44
N ALA A 14 15.48 -4.90 -9.51
CA ALA A 14 14.82 -5.68 -10.56
C ALA A 14 13.29 -5.64 -10.46
N PHE A 15 12.74 -5.50 -9.24
CA PHE A 15 11.29 -5.42 -9.03
C PHE A 15 10.67 -4.12 -9.52
N VAL A 16 11.41 -3.02 -9.51
CA VAL A 16 10.95 -1.71 -10.01
C VAL A 16 10.91 -1.66 -11.54
N LEU A 17 11.79 -2.39 -12.22
CA LEU A 17 11.86 -2.38 -13.69
C LEU A 17 10.83 -3.29 -14.38
N MET A 18 10.30 -4.31 -13.70
CA MET A 18 9.26 -5.19 -14.26
C MET A 18 7.87 -4.54 -14.32
N LEU A 19 7.68 -3.40 -13.66
CA LEU A 19 6.41 -2.67 -13.62
C LEU A 19 6.07 -1.89 -14.89
N GLN A 20 6.96 -1.81 -15.88
CA GLN A 20 6.77 -0.96 -17.05
C GLN A 20 6.23 -1.66 -18.30
N PHE A 21 6.12 -2.99 -18.33
CA PHE A 21 5.79 -3.73 -19.58
C PHE A 21 4.66 -4.76 -19.49
N ALA A 22 3.76 -4.67 -18.53
CA ALA A 22 2.66 -5.62 -18.44
C ALA A 22 1.45 -5.20 -19.28
N ALA A 23 1.03 -6.06 -20.21
CA ALA A 23 -0.12 -5.88 -21.08
C ALA A 23 -1.44 -5.71 -20.28
N PRO A 24 -2.42 -4.91 -20.77
CA PRO A 24 -3.57 -4.44 -19.98
C PRO A 24 -4.60 -5.52 -19.57
N GLY A 25 -4.42 -6.76 -19.95
CA GLY A 25 -5.42 -7.81 -19.75
C GLY A 25 -5.19 -8.75 -18.55
N VAL A 26 -3.98 -8.82 -17.99
CA VAL A 26 -3.62 -9.79 -16.92
C VAL A 26 -3.75 -9.18 -15.51
N MET A 27 -3.99 -7.89 -15.41
CA MET A 27 -3.64 -7.05 -14.27
C MET A 27 -4.62 -6.93 -13.11
N ALA A 28 -5.87 -7.38 -13.19
CA ALA A 28 -6.84 -7.00 -12.14
C ALA A 28 -6.67 -7.80 -10.82
N ALA A 29 -6.35 -9.09 -10.90
CA ALA A 29 -6.08 -9.91 -9.71
C ALA A 29 -4.69 -9.60 -9.13
N ASP A 30 -3.75 -9.25 -9.99
CA ASP A 30 -2.35 -8.97 -9.65
C ASP A 30 -2.19 -7.63 -8.89
N LEU A 31 -2.98 -6.61 -9.24
CA LEU A 31 -2.93 -5.30 -8.57
C LEU A 31 -3.34 -5.36 -7.10
N LEU A 32 -4.37 -6.17 -6.77
CA LEU A 32 -4.79 -6.33 -5.37
C LEU A 32 -3.77 -7.13 -4.56
N ALA A 33 -3.17 -8.16 -5.13
CA ALA A 33 -2.09 -8.92 -4.52
C ALA A 33 -0.87 -8.02 -4.29
N GLN A 34 -0.52 -7.18 -5.27
CA GLN A 34 0.55 -6.20 -5.17
C GLN A 34 0.28 -5.18 -4.05
N SER A 35 -0.93 -4.63 -3.95
CA SER A 35 -1.30 -3.71 -2.87
C SER A 35 -1.16 -4.35 -1.49
N LYS A 36 -1.54 -5.62 -1.33
CA LYS A 36 -1.37 -6.38 -0.08
C LYS A 36 0.11 -6.49 0.29
N GLN A 37 0.98 -6.81 -0.67
CA GLN A 37 2.42 -6.93 -0.44
C GLN A 37 3.06 -5.59 -0.10
N LEU A 38 2.69 -4.51 -0.81
CA LEU A 38 3.22 -3.17 -0.57
C LEU A 38 2.82 -2.62 0.82
N ALA A 39 1.68 -3.02 1.35
CA ALA A 39 1.21 -2.59 2.66
C ALA A 39 1.88 -3.32 3.83
N LEU A 40 2.49 -4.50 3.62
CA LEU A 40 3.09 -5.31 4.69
C LEU A 40 4.14 -4.56 5.53
N PRO A 41 5.09 -3.81 4.95
CA PRO A 41 6.10 -3.10 5.72
C PRO A 41 5.52 -2.11 6.73
N ALA A 42 4.36 -1.52 6.45
CA ALA A 42 3.71 -0.56 7.33
C ALA A 42 3.23 -1.17 8.66
N ARG A 43 3.06 -2.50 8.73
CA ARG A 43 2.65 -3.20 9.95
C ARG A 43 3.72 -3.20 11.05
N ALA A 44 4.97 -2.94 10.70
CA ALA A 44 6.05 -2.84 11.67
C ALA A 44 5.98 -1.55 12.51
N TYR A 45 5.16 -0.58 12.11
CA TYR A 45 5.09 0.74 12.72
C TYR A 45 3.68 1.03 13.24
N PRO A 46 3.51 1.22 14.56
CA PRO A 46 2.20 1.48 15.17
C PRO A 46 1.49 2.70 14.56
N GLU A 47 2.24 3.73 14.16
CA GLU A 47 1.72 4.95 13.55
C GLU A 47 1.05 4.68 12.20
N LEU A 48 1.54 3.68 11.48
CA LEU A 48 1.04 3.28 10.17
C LEU A 48 0.03 2.13 10.25
N THR A 49 -0.04 1.41 11.37
CA THR A 49 -0.87 0.20 11.52
C THR A 49 -2.34 0.49 11.25
N GLN A 50 -2.88 1.56 11.84
CA GLN A 50 -4.30 1.90 11.65
C GLN A 50 -4.63 2.20 10.17
N ILE A 51 -3.72 2.87 9.46
CA ILE A 51 -3.89 3.14 8.03
C ILE A 51 -3.79 1.84 7.25
N ASN A 52 -2.80 1.00 7.58
CA ASN A 52 -2.61 -0.31 6.95
C ASN A 52 -3.85 -1.21 7.09
N ASP A 53 -4.46 -1.26 8.27
CA ASP A 53 -5.66 -2.07 8.51
C ASP A 53 -6.86 -1.56 7.70
N GLN A 54 -7.00 -0.24 7.56
CA GLN A 54 -8.02 0.36 6.70
C GLN A 54 -7.74 0.08 5.21
N VAL A 55 -6.49 0.05 4.77
CA VAL A 55 -6.11 -0.38 3.41
C VAL A 55 -6.49 -1.83 3.19
N ALA A 56 -6.19 -2.73 4.14
CA ALA A 56 -6.57 -4.14 4.06
C ALA A 56 -8.09 -4.34 3.95
N ALA A 57 -8.87 -3.58 4.73
CA ALA A 57 -10.33 -3.60 4.65
C ALA A 57 -10.84 -3.11 3.29
N LEU A 58 -10.22 -2.07 2.71
CA LEU A 58 -10.56 -1.60 1.36
C LEU A 58 -10.22 -2.62 0.28
N ILE A 59 -9.10 -3.33 0.39
CA ILE A 59 -8.73 -4.41 -0.53
C ILE A 59 -9.79 -5.51 -0.50
N THR A 60 -10.19 -5.95 0.68
CA THR A 60 -11.25 -6.97 0.84
C THR A 60 -12.58 -6.51 0.22
N ARG A 61 -12.97 -5.26 0.47
CA ARG A 61 -14.18 -4.68 -0.13
C ARG A 61 -14.08 -4.60 -1.65
N MET A 62 -12.91 -4.26 -2.18
CA MET A 62 -12.67 -4.19 -3.62
C MET A 62 -12.77 -5.56 -4.27
N GLU A 63 -12.21 -6.60 -3.67
CA GLU A 63 -12.31 -7.98 -4.14
C GLU A 63 -13.79 -8.40 -4.21
N ALA A 64 -14.55 -8.20 -3.12
CA ALA A 64 -15.98 -8.53 -3.07
C ALA A 64 -16.80 -7.78 -4.13
N ASN A 65 -16.55 -6.49 -4.33
CA ASN A 65 -17.23 -5.68 -5.33
C ASN A 65 -16.88 -6.09 -6.76
N THR A 66 -15.62 -6.47 -7.00
CA THR A 66 -15.18 -7.00 -8.31
C THR A 66 -15.86 -8.32 -8.62
N ASP A 67 -16.03 -9.19 -7.62
CA ASP A 67 -16.73 -10.46 -7.81
C ASP A 67 -18.24 -10.26 -8.05
N LYS A 68 -18.90 -9.33 -7.36
CA LYS A 68 -20.29 -8.93 -7.68
C LYS A 68 -20.39 -8.46 -9.14
N LEU A 69 -19.46 -7.63 -9.61
CA LEU A 69 -19.46 -7.16 -10.99
C LEU A 69 -19.31 -8.32 -11.98
N LYS A 70 -18.43 -9.29 -11.72
CA LYS A 70 -18.28 -10.51 -12.54
C LYS A 70 -19.57 -11.33 -12.56
N GLN A 71 -20.22 -11.50 -11.40
CA GLN A 71 -21.51 -12.21 -11.29
C GLN A 71 -22.61 -11.51 -12.09
N PHE A 72 -22.72 -10.17 -12.01
CA PHE A 72 -23.70 -9.41 -12.78
C PHE A 72 -23.50 -9.58 -14.30
N ARG A 73 -22.23 -9.58 -14.76
CA ARG A 73 -21.91 -9.84 -16.16
C ARG A 73 -22.31 -11.24 -16.60
N LYS A 74 -21.97 -12.27 -15.80
CA LYS A 74 -22.33 -13.66 -16.09
C LYS A 74 -23.85 -13.85 -16.15
N ALA A 75 -24.58 -13.21 -15.24
CA ALA A 75 -26.04 -13.27 -15.17
C ALA A 75 -26.73 -12.38 -16.21
N ARG A 76 -25.98 -11.69 -17.09
CA ARG A 76 -26.50 -10.75 -18.10
C ARG A 76 -27.46 -9.71 -17.52
N ILE A 77 -27.20 -9.26 -16.30
CA ILE A 77 -27.99 -8.23 -15.64
C ILE A 77 -27.82 -6.92 -16.41
N ARG A 78 -28.96 -6.28 -16.74
CA ARG A 78 -28.96 -4.99 -17.48
C ARG A 78 -28.37 -3.88 -16.62
N ALA A 79 -27.65 -2.97 -17.24
CA ALA A 79 -27.02 -1.84 -16.58
C ALA A 79 -28.02 -0.86 -15.90
N THR A 80 -29.28 -0.87 -16.35
CA THR A 80 -30.39 -0.11 -15.75
C THR A 80 -30.88 -0.70 -14.42
N ASP A 81 -30.42 -1.92 -14.06
CA ASP A 81 -30.78 -2.56 -12.79
C ASP A 81 -30.20 -1.74 -11.60
N LYS A 82 -31.05 -1.54 -10.58
CA LYS A 82 -30.68 -0.83 -9.34
C LYS A 82 -29.44 -1.39 -8.65
N ARG A 83 -29.13 -2.66 -8.87
CA ARG A 83 -27.91 -3.32 -8.34
C ARG A 83 -26.63 -2.69 -8.88
N TYR A 84 -26.62 -2.26 -10.15
CA TYR A 84 -25.46 -1.52 -10.70
C TYR A 84 -25.26 -0.15 -10.07
N SER A 85 -26.34 0.57 -9.81
CA SER A 85 -26.25 1.88 -9.13
C SER A 85 -25.75 1.74 -7.70
N GLY A 86 -26.14 0.66 -6.99
CA GLY A 86 -25.63 0.30 -5.69
C GLY A 86 -24.13 0.01 -5.72
N LEU A 87 -23.70 -0.83 -6.67
CA LEU A 87 -22.29 -1.16 -6.84
C LEU A 87 -21.44 0.07 -7.19
N THR A 88 -21.91 0.94 -8.08
CA THR A 88 -21.25 2.23 -8.41
C THR A 88 -21.07 3.09 -7.16
N ARG A 89 -22.10 3.17 -6.30
CA ARG A 89 -22.03 3.92 -5.04
C ARG A 89 -20.96 3.32 -4.11
N GLU A 90 -20.89 2.00 -3.97
CA GLU A 90 -19.88 1.32 -3.15
C GLU A 90 -18.46 1.61 -3.65
N PHE A 91 -18.22 1.60 -4.96
CA PHE A 91 -16.93 1.96 -5.56
C PHE A 91 -16.56 3.42 -5.29
N ASN A 92 -17.52 4.35 -5.45
CA ASN A 92 -17.29 5.78 -5.18
C ASN A 92 -16.98 6.04 -3.70
N GLN A 93 -17.69 5.41 -2.77
CA GLN A 93 -17.40 5.50 -1.33
C GLN A 93 -15.99 4.99 -1.00
N SER A 94 -15.59 3.88 -1.59
CA SER A 94 -14.25 3.33 -1.39
C SER A 94 -13.16 4.27 -1.92
N ARG A 95 -13.41 4.90 -3.06
CA ARG A 95 -12.52 5.92 -3.64
C ARG A 95 -12.36 7.14 -2.73
N THR A 96 -13.47 7.67 -2.20
CA THR A 96 -13.42 8.76 -1.22
C THR A 96 -12.60 8.36 0.00
N ARG A 97 -12.80 7.13 0.49
CA ARG A 97 -12.04 6.63 1.64
C ARG A 97 -10.54 6.52 1.36
N LEU A 98 -10.13 6.13 0.15
CA LEU A 98 -8.72 6.13 -0.24
C LEU A 98 -8.10 7.53 -0.15
N SER A 99 -8.77 8.55 -0.69
CA SER A 99 -8.28 9.93 -0.63
C SER A 99 -8.16 10.44 0.82
N GLU A 100 -9.05 10.00 1.72
CA GLU A 100 -8.94 10.30 3.15
C GLU A 100 -7.72 9.62 3.78
N LEU A 101 -7.44 8.37 3.41
CA LEU A 101 -6.28 7.64 3.92
C LEU A 101 -4.96 8.22 3.41
N GLU A 102 -4.91 8.66 2.14
CA GLU A 102 -3.75 9.37 1.60
C GLU A 102 -3.45 10.63 2.41
N ARG A 103 -4.48 11.45 2.70
CA ARG A 103 -4.31 12.65 3.54
C ARG A 103 -3.85 12.32 4.96
N LYS A 104 -4.37 11.24 5.56
CA LYS A 104 -3.92 10.79 6.88
C LYS A 104 -2.47 10.34 6.85
N LEU A 105 -2.07 9.60 5.81
CA LEU A 105 -0.72 9.13 5.64
C LEU A 105 0.27 10.29 5.45
N ASP A 106 -0.10 11.30 4.66
CA ASP A 106 0.74 12.49 4.48
C ASP A 106 0.96 13.26 5.79
N LYS A 107 -0.07 13.29 6.66
CA LYS A 107 -0.03 13.91 7.99
C LYS A 107 0.56 13.01 9.08
N ALA A 108 0.85 11.73 8.78
CA ALA A 108 1.42 10.82 9.76
C ALA A 108 2.76 11.36 10.27
N PRO A 109 2.95 11.43 11.60
CA PRO A 109 4.16 12.00 12.18
C PRO A 109 5.39 11.20 11.74
N SER A 110 6.54 11.86 11.73
CA SER A 110 7.82 11.18 11.64
C SER A 110 8.03 10.30 12.88
N LEU A 111 8.92 9.34 12.75
CA LEU A 111 9.25 8.42 13.84
C LEU A 111 9.66 9.19 15.10
N ASP A 112 9.09 8.85 16.24
CA ASP A 112 9.43 9.48 17.51
C ASP A 112 10.84 9.06 17.93
N VAL A 113 11.72 10.03 17.99
CA VAL A 113 13.14 9.88 18.41
C VAL A 113 13.25 9.29 19.81
N ASN A 114 12.26 9.55 20.68
CA ASN A 114 12.26 9.06 22.06
C ASN A 114 12.06 7.54 22.19
N ARG A 115 11.67 6.86 21.12
CA ARG A 115 11.60 5.39 21.07
C ARG A 115 12.96 4.70 21.03
N PHE A 116 14.03 5.47 20.81
CA PHE A 116 15.38 4.94 20.82
C PHE A 116 16.10 5.39 22.10
N PRO A 117 15.92 4.66 23.22
CA PRO A 117 16.62 5.00 24.47
C PRO A 117 18.13 4.96 24.21
N ALA A 118 18.83 5.88 24.83
CA ALA A 118 20.30 5.83 24.80
C ALA A 118 20.75 4.46 25.35
N PRO A 119 21.74 3.80 24.73
CA PRO A 119 22.25 2.55 25.24
C PRO A 119 22.72 2.76 26.68
N ALA A 120 22.20 1.92 27.58
CA ALA A 120 22.56 1.96 29.00
C ALA A 120 24.08 1.77 29.13
N GLY A 121 24.78 2.71 29.75
CA GLY A 121 26.22 2.62 30.00
C GLY A 121 27.12 3.48 29.11
N SER A 122 26.58 4.42 28.32
CA SER A 122 27.38 5.23 27.39
C SER A 122 27.97 6.52 28.00
N ASP A 123 28.49 6.43 29.22
CA ASP A 123 29.14 7.62 29.87
C ASP A 123 30.53 7.95 29.34
N ARG A 124 31.05 7.26 28.34
CA ARG A 124 32.42 7.51 27.86
C ARG A 124 32.50 7.45 26.33
N GLY A 125 32.55 8.65 25.72
CA GLY A 125 33.13 8.87 24.40
C GLY A 125 32.15 9.02 23.22
N SER A 126 32.57 9.82 22.25
CA SER A 126 31.87 10.16 21.00
C SER A 126 31.36 8.97 20.16
N SER A 127 31.84 7.77 20.45
CA SER A 127 31.48 6.51 19.75
C SER A 127 30.03 6.05 20.00
N SER A 128 29.43 6.38 21.16
CA SER A 128 28.08 5.90 21.48
C SER A 128 26.98 6.78 20.86
N SER A 129 27.22 8.08 20.72
CA SER A 129 26.33 8.99 20.00
C SER A 129 26.27 8.62 18.52
N ASP A 130 27.40 8.34 17.89
CA ASP A 130 27.50 7.96 16.50
C ASP A 130 26.74 6.65 16.18
N ILE A 131 26.81 5.66 17.08
CA ILE A 131 26.10 4.40 16.94
C ILE A 131 24.57 4.62 17.02
N ARG A 132 24.13 5.44 17.98
CA ARG A 132 22.73 5.83 18.13
C ARG A 132 22.21 6.56 16.90
N ASP A 133 22.95 7.55 16.41
CA ASP A 133 22.57 8.35 15.26
C ASP A 133 22.48 7.51 13.98
N ARG A 134 23.41 6.57 13.80
CA ARG A 134 23.35 5.61 12.70
C ARG A 134 22.14 4.67 12.81
N ALA A 135 21.84 4.16 14.00
CA ALA A 135 20.68 3.31 14.24
C ALA A 135 19.37 4.06 13.97
N MET A 136 19.26 5.31 14.46
CA MET A 136 18.12 6.19 14.19
C MET A 136 17.96 6.49 12.71
N ALA A 137 19.05 6.81 12.01
CA ALA A 137 19.03 7.07 10.58
C ALA A 137 18.58 5.84 9.79
N ALA A 138 19.04 4.64 10.18
CA ALA A 138 18.63 3.40 9.57
C ALA A 138 17.14 3.12 9.77
N GLU A 139 16.62 3.34 10.98
CA GLU A 139 15.21 3.12 11.30
C GLU A 139 14.30 4.16 10.62
N ASN A 140 14.71 5.42 10.57
CA ASN A 140 14.01 6.45 9.82
C ASN A 140 13.90 6.12 8.32
N ARG A 141 14.95 5.53 7.74
CA ARG A 141 14.90 5.05 6.35
C ARG A 141 13.87 3.92 6.18
N LYS A 142 13.83 2.95 7.09
CA LYS A 142 12.85 1.87 7.05
C LYS A 142 11.42 2.40 7.19
N TYR A 143 11.20 3.32 8.11
CA TYR A 143 9.90 3.98 8.29
C TYR A 143 9.48 4.73 7.03
N ALA A 144 10.37 5.52 6.44
CA ALA A 144 10.09 6.24 5.20
C ALA A 144 9.78 5.29 4.05
N GLN A 145 10.49 4.15 3.95
CA GLN A 145 10.19 3.10 2.97
C GLN A 145 8.82 2.47 3.21
N ALA A 146 8.46 2.16 4.46
CA ALA A 146 7.17 1.61 4.81
C ALA A 146 6.02 2.59 4.48
N LYS A 147 6.21 3.88 4.79
CA LYS A 147 5.28 4.95 4.43
C LYS A 147 5.12 5.08 2.90
N ALA A 148 6.21 5.02 2.16
CA ALA A 148 6.20 5.07 0.69
C ALA A 148 5.52 3.84 0.09
N SER A 149 5.76 2.63 0.62
CA SER A 149 5.08 1.40 0.19
C SER A 149 3.57 1.49 0.42
N LEU A 150 3.15 2.00 1.57
CA LEU A 150 1.73 2.18 1.87
C LEU A 150 1.08 3.21 0.93
N LYS A 151 1.77 4.31 0.63
CA LYS A 151 1.32 5.32 -0.34
C LYS A 151 1.19 4.72 -1.75
N GLN A 152 2.15 3.90 -2.16
CA GLN A 152 2.09 3.18 -3.43
C GLN A 152 0.90 2.19 -3.46
N SER A 153 0.64 1.48 -2.36
CA SER A 153 -0.52 0.60 -2.24
C SER A 153 -1.85 1.35 -2.41
N LEU A 154 -1.98 2.52 -1.79
CA LEU A 154 -3.17 3.38 -1.95
C LEU A 154 -3.35 3.84 -3.41
N LYS A 155 -2.26 4.22 -4.08
CA LYS A 155 -2.30 4.60 -5.49
C LYS A 155 -2.75 3.44 -6.39
N VAL A 156 -2.17 2.24 -6.21
CA VAL A 156 -2.55 1.04 -6.96
C VAL A 156 -4.03 0.72 -6.76
N LEU A 157 -4.55 0.83 -5.54
CA LEU A 157 -5.97 0.65 -5.24
C LEU A 157 -6.84 1.72 -5.91
N SER A 158 -6.43 2.97 -5.89
CA SER A 158 -7.15 4.08 -6.56
C SER A 158 -7.29 3.83 -8.06
N ASP A 159 -6.18 3.49 -8.72
CA ASP A 159 -6.15 3.17 -10.15
C ASP A 159 -7.07 1.99 -10.48
N HIS A 160 -7.08 0.97 -9.62
CA HIS A 160 -7.95 -0.20 -9.79
C HIS A 160 -9.44 0.16 -9.62
N TYR A 161 -9.81 0.98 -8.61
CA TYR A 161 -11.19 1.46 -8.45
C TYR A 161 -11.64 2.28 -9.66
N ASP A 162 -10.79 3.17 -10.17
CA ASP A 162 -11.10 3.98 -11.35
C ASP A 162 -11.31 3.12 -12.59
N GLN A 163 -10.49 2.08 -12.76
CA GLN A 163 -10.67 1.11 -13.84
C GLN A 163 -12.01 0.40 -13.73
N LYS A 164 -12.41 -0.07 -12.55
CA LYS A 164 -13.68 -0.76 -12.32
C LYS A 164 -14.88 0.14 -12.55
N LEU A 165 -14.81 1.41 -12.14
CA LEU A 165 -15.86 2.40 -12.46
C LEU A 165 -16.03 2.61 -13.97
N ARG A 166 -14.93 2.67 -14.72
CA ARG A 166 -14.98 2.74 -16.21
C ARG A 166 -15.60 1.47 -16.81
N GLU A 167 -15.30 0.30 -16.27
CA GLU A 167 -15.90 -0.96 -16.71
C GLU A 167 -17.42 -0.97 -16.45
N ILE A 168 -17.88 -0.48 -15.30
CA ILE A 168 -19.32 -0.34 -15.00
C ILE A 168 -19.97 0.67 -15.96
N ALA A 169 -19.32 1.80 -16.25
CA ALA A 169 -19.84 2.82 -17.16
C ALA A 169 -20.01 2.31 -18.59
N LYS A 170 -19.14 1.40 -19.06
CA LYS A 170 -19.25 0.78 -20.40
C LYS A 170 -20.41 -0.21 -20.53
N LEU A 171 -21.03 -0.60 -19.43
CA LEU A 171 -22.17 -1.52 -19.41
C LEU A 171 -23.54 -0.80 -19.57
N ARG A 172 -23.53 0.52 -19.77
CA ARG A 172 -24.74 1.33 -19.99
C ARG A 172 -25.26 1.25 -21.42
#